data_cc26de94160a27f589c54b31e86ac694
#
_entry.id   cc26de94160a27f589c54b31e86ac694
#
_cell.length_a   1.000
_cell.length_b   1.000
_cell.length_c   1.000
_cell.angle_alpha   90.00
_cell.angle_beta   90.00
_cell.angle_gamma   90.00
#
_symmetry.space_group_name_H-M   'P 1'
#
loop_
_entity.id
_entity.type
_entity.pdbx_description
1 polymer ?
#
loop_
_entity_poly.entity_id
_entity_poly.type
_entity_poly.pdbx_seq_one_letter_code
_entity_poly.pdbx_strand_id
1 'polypeptide(L)'
;MNLQQTSKRLRDQSRPHRVPAALAIIVPTFNEAFNVPLLVGAVEAALPDVAWELVFVDDDSPDGTASEVRRIAMEDARVRIVHRFGRRGLSSACVEGILATAAPVVAIMDGDMQHDEGALASMYERIRQGDIDLVVGSRDLEADPMGAYSRRRLMLSQVATRLAARLVRTPMSDPMSGFFMITREAFMGSLPDLSSVGFKILLDIAASSPRPLRIAEVPYSFRSRQHGTSKLDSLVLWEYAQLLLDKAFGHIVPARFISFVFVGGTGLAVHFAVLAMLFKALSAPFWAAQTAATLIATSSNFFLNNMLTYRDQRLKGRQLLIGWITFNLICGAGALGNVGVANWLFQHHNFWVVSALAGIAITTVWNYAMSSIFTWGRPKR
;
A
#
# COMPACT_ATOMS: atom_id res chain seq x y z
N MET A 1 46.50 3.96 -25.08
CA MET A 1 45.92 5.13 -24.40
C MET A 1 45.57 4.72 -22.97
N ASN A 2 46.23 5.27 -21.98
CA ASN A 2 46.33 4.70 -20.62
C ASN A 2 45.08 5.06 -19.80
N LEU A 3 44.33 4.05 -19.28
CA LEU A 3 43.11 4.21 -18.49
C LEU A 3 43.30 5.14 -17.27
N GLN A 4 44.51 5.26 -16.75
CA GLN A 4 44.84 6.18 -15.66
C GLN A 4 44.84 7.66 -16.07
N GLN A 5 45.22 7.98 -17.32
CA GLN A 5 45.16 9.36 -17.85
C GLN A 5 43.73 9.78 -18.18
N THR A 6 42.88 8.85 -18.61
CA THR A 6 41.45 9.11 -18.82
C THR A 6 40.71 9.34 -17.51
N SER A 7 41.02 8.58 -16.46
CA SER A 7 40.49 8.76 -15.12
C SER A 7 40.90 10.10 -14.48
N LYS A 8 42.13 10.57 -14.76
CA LYS A 8 42.60 11.86 -14.24
C LYS A 8 41.96 13.06 -14.96
N ARG A 9 41.73 12.95 -16.29
CA ARG A 9 40.99 13.99 -17.06
C ARG A 9 39.50 14.09 -16.66
N LEU A 10 38.86 13.01 -16.26
CA LEU A 10 37.49 13.02 -15.79
C LEU A 10 37.32 13.63 -14.38
N ARG A 11 38.40 13.65 -13.58
CA ARG A 11 38.41 14.30 -12.24
C ARG A 11 38.67 15.81 -12.33
N ASP A 12 39.31 16.29 -13.37
CA ASP A 12 39.75 17.70 -13.49
C ASP A 12 38.76 18.61 -14.24
N GLN A 13 37.62 18.05 -14.69
CA GLN A 13 36.50 18.89 -15.09
C GLN A 13 35.76 19.30 -13.83
N SER A 14 35.93 20.56 -13.43
CA SER A 14 35.25 21.26 -12.35
C SER A 14 33.73 21.24 -12.57
N ARG A 15 33.10 20.05 -12.35
CA ARG A 15 31.69 20.00 -12.03
C ARG A 15 31.60 20.66 -10.66
N PRO A 16 30.71 21.63 -10.45
CA PRO A 16 30.45 22.10 -9.09
C PRO A 16 30.19 20.86 -8.23
N HIS A 17 31.06 20.62 -7.25
CA HIS A 17 30.86 19.53 -6.29
C HIS A 17 29.54 19.80 -5.59
N ARG A 18 28.48 19.15 -6.05
CA ARG A 18 27.19 19.22 -5.40
C ARG A 18 27.40 18.65 -4.01
N VAL A 19 27.24 19.46 -2.97
CA VAL A 19 27.28 18.96 -1.59
C VAL A 19 26.24 17.83 -1.50
N PRO A 20 26.65 16.62 -1.13
CA PRO A 20 25.70 15.52 -0.97
C PRO A 20 24.59 15.94 -0.02
N ALA A 21 23.34 15.66 -0.37
CA ALA A 21 22.24 15.93 0.52
C ALA A 21 22.41 15.12 1.81
N ALA A 22 22.31 15.80 2.94
CA ALA A 22 22.31 15.16 4.27
C ALA A 22 20.91 14.64 4.63
N LEU A 23 19.88 15.26 4.07
CA LEU A 23 18.47 14.91 4.24
C LEU A 23 17.78 14.85 2.88
N ALA A 24 17.05 13.77 2.60
CA ALA A 24 16.12 13.70 1.49
C ALA A 24 14.68 13.72 2.01
N ILE A 25 13.85 14.60 1.48
CA ILE A 25 12.41 14.64 1.78
C ILE A 25 11.69 13.99 0.60
N ILE A 26 11.00 12.88 0.84
CA ILE A 26 10.24 12.13 -0.14
C ILE A 26 8.77 12.50 -0.02
N VAL A 27 8.20 12.97 -1.11
CA VAL A 27 6.81 13.45 -1.18
C VAL A 27 6.08 12.64 -2.25
N PRO A 28 5.30 11.62 -1.86
CA PRO A 28 4.40 10.95 -2.78
C PRO A 28 3.28 11.90 -3.20
N THR A 29 3.03 12.02 -4.51
CA THR A 29 2.04 12.94 -5.06
C THR A 29 1.05 12.25 -5.99
N PHE A 30 -0.21 12.71 -5.91
CA PHE A 30 -1.26 12.45 -6.89
C PHE A 30 -2.29 13.58 -6.89
N ASN A 31 -2.31 14.38 -7.96
CA ASN A 31 -3.13 15.60 -8.11
C ASN A 31 -2.79 16.68 -7.05
N GLU A 32 -1.52 17.11 -7.05
CA GLU A 32 -1.00 18.08 -6.10
C GLU A 32 -0.29 19.27 -6.79
N ALA A 33 -0.59 19.54 -8.07
CA ALA A 33 0.12 20.56 -8.87
C ALA A 33 0.17 21.93 -8.19
N PHE A 34 -0.91 22.33 -7.51
CA PHE A 34 -0.99 23.59 -6.80
C PHE A 34 -0.10 23.65 -5.55
N ASN A 35 0.04 22.53 -4.85
CA ASN A 35 0.77 22.44 -3.59
C ASN A 35 2.29 22.36 -3.80
N VAL A 36 2.76 21.90 -4.97
CA VAL A 36 4.20 21.70 -5.26
C VAL A 36 5.03 22.94 -4.98
N PRO A 37 4.76 24.13 -5.55
CA PRO A 37 5.57 25.32 -5.30
C PRO A 37 5.50 25.80 -3.85
N LEU A 38 4.35 25.66 -3.20
CA LEU A 38 4.16 26.04 -1.80
C LEU A 38 5.02 25.16 -0.89
N LEU A 39 5.05 23.85 -1.14
CA LEU A 39 5.84 22.90 -0.37
C LEU A 39 7.34 23.14 -0.51
N VAL A 40 7.81 23.43 -1.74
CA VAL A 40 9.24 23.76 -1.98
C VAL A 40 9.64 24.98 -1.14
N GLY A 41 8.85 26.04 -1.18
CA GLY A 41 9.12 27.24 -0.38
C GLY A 41 9.07 27.01 1.14
N ALA A 42 8.13 26.18 1.60
CA ALA A 42 8.00 25.85 3.02
C ALA A 42 9.18 25.00 3.53
N VAL A 43 9.64 24.01 2.74
CA VAL A 43 10.82 23.21 3.07
C VAL A 43 12.10 24.07 3.08
N GLU A 44 12.26 24.97 2.11
CA GLU A 44 13.39 25.90 2.08
C GLU A 44 13.43 26.79 3.32
N ALA A 45 12.28 27.33 3.71
CA ALA A 45 12.17 28.16 4.91
C ALA A 45 12.42 27.37 6.21
N ALA A 46 12.03 26.09 6.25
CA ALA A 46 12.18 25.23 7.43
C ALA A 46 13.63 24.72 7.62
N LEU A 47 14.42 24.62 6.55
CA LEU A 47 15.74 23.96 6.56
C LEU A 47 16.85 24.86 5.95
N PRO A 48 17.04 26.11 6.43
CA PRO A 48 17.99 27.06 5.82
C PRO A 48 19.44 26.56 5.88
N ASP A 49 19.82 25.84 6.94
CA ASP A 49 21.20 25.40 7.21
C ASP A 49 21.45 23.92 6.93
N VAL A 50 20.48 23.21 6.33
CA VAL A 50 20.60 21.78 6.04
C VAL A 50 20.80 21.56 4.56
N ALA A 51 21.75 20.72 4.16
CA ALA A 51 21.89 20.27 2.80
C ALA A 51 20.78 19.24 2.49
N TRP A 52 19.68 19.70 1.93
CA TRP A 52 18.52 18.85 1.63
C TRP A 52 18.29 18.66 0.12
N GLU A 53 17.59 17.58 -0.21
CA GLU A 53 16.93 17.39 -1.51
C GLU A 53 15.46 17.00 -1.33
N LEU A 54 14.60 17.42 -2.25
CA LEU A 54 13.17 17.16 -2.25
C LEU A 54 12.82 16.29 -3.46
N VAL A 55 12.35 15.09 -3.21
CA VAL A 55 12.05 14.09 -4.23
C VAL A 55 10.53 13.86 -4.28
N PHE A 56 9.88 14.47 -5.26
CA PHE A 56 8.48 14.19 -5.56
C PHE A 56 8.35 12.85 -6.29
N VAL A 57 7.44 12.00 -5.84
CA VAL A 57 7.15 10.71 -6.47
C VAL A 57 5.72 10.75 -6.98
N ASP A 58 5.55 11.01 -8.27
CA ASP A 58 4.26 11.27 -8.89
C ASP A 58 3.67 10.01 -9.54
N ASP A 59 2.45 9.67 -9.14
CA ASP A 59 1.70 8.50 -9.60
C ASP A 59 0.87 8.78 -10.87
N ASP A 60 1.52 9.41 -11.87
CA ASP A 60 0.94 9.77 -13.16
C ASP A 60 -0.31 10.67 -13.00
N SER A 61 -0.09 11.80 -12.35
CA SER A 61 -1.13 12.81 -12.09
C SER A 61 -1.61 13.47 -13.36
N PRO A 62 -2.93 13.48 -13.64
CA PRO A 62 -3.49 14.14 -14.81
C PRO A 62 -3.59 15.67 -14.71
N ASP A 63 -3.38 16.26 -13.53
CA ASP A 63 -3.51 17.70 -13.26
C ASP A 63 -2.28 18.55 -13.59
N GLY A 64 -1.20 17.89 -14.08
CA GLY A 64 0.06 18.57 -14.40
C GLY A 64 1.08 18.61 -13.27
N THR A 65 0.87 17.93 -12.14
CA THR A 65 1.81 17.83 -11.02
C THR A 65 3.24 17.54 -11.49
N ALA A 66 3.42 16.49 -12.32
CA ALA A 66 4.73 16.11 -12.82
C ALA A 66 5.40 17.20 -13.66
N SER A 67 4.62 17.99 -14.42
CA SER A 67 5.11 19.10 -15.23
C SER A 67 5.58 20.25 -14.36
N GLU A 68 4.83 20.57 -13.31
CA GLU A 68 5.18 21.64 -12.36
C GLU A 68 6.46 21.30 -11.58
N VAL A 69 6.60 20.05 -11.09
CA VAL A 69 7.85 19.61 -10.44
C VAL A 69 9.04 19.73 -11.40
N ARG A 70 8.90 19.31 -12.68
CA ARG A 70 9.98 19.44 -13.66
C ARG A 70 10.35 20.90 -13.92
N ARG A 71 9.36 21.79 -13.99
CA ARG A 71 9.62 23.23 -14.17
C ARG A 71 10.51 23.75 -13.04
N ILE A 72 10.15 23.47 -11.79
CA ILE A 72 10.92 23.90 -10.62
C ILE A 72 12.30 23.24 -10.59
N ALA A 73 12.40 21.94 -10.92
CA ALA A 73 13.66 21.21 -10.95
C ALA A 73 14.67 21.75 -11.99
N MET A 74 14.22 22.49 -13.00
CA MET A 74 15.11 23.19 -13.94
C MET A 74 15.75 24.43 -13.31
N GLU A 75 15.11 25.04 -12.33
CA GLU A 75 15.56 26.26 -11.63
C GLU A 75 16.27 25.91 -10.31
N ASP A 76 15.80 24.87 -9.60
CA ASP A 76 16.37 24.40 -8.34
C ASP A 76 16.80 22.93 -8.42
N ALA A 77 18.11 22.73 -8.46
CA ALA A 77 18.71 21.39 -8.55
C ALA A 77 18.48 20.52 -7.30
N ARG A 78 17.97 21.07 -6.19
CA ARG A 78 17.58 20.31 -4.99
C ARG A 78 16.26 19.58 -5.19
N VAL A 79 15.40 20.05 -6.12
CA VAL A 79 14.09 19.45 -6.43
C VAL A 79 14.23 18.40 -7.51
N ARG A 80 13.62 17.25 -7.30
CA ARG A 80 13.68 16.09 -8.21
C ARG A 80 12.32 15.44 -8.36
N ILE A 81 12.11 14.72 -9.46
CA ILE A 81 10.91 13.94 -9.70
C ILE A 81 11.24 12.48 -10.03
N VAL A 82 10.46 11.57 -9.45
CA VAL A 82 10.30 10.19 -9.89
C VAL A 82 8.87 10.05 -10.44
N HIS A 83 8.74 10.00 -11.76
CA HIS A 83 7.42 9.87 -12.41
C HIS A 83 7.11 8.40 -12.66
N ARG A 84 6.02 7.88 -12.08
CA ARG A 84 5.63 6.47 -12.09
C ARG A 84 4.47 6.25 -13.03
N PHE A 85 4.68 5.51 -14.11
CA PHE A 85 3.65 5.21 -15.10
C PHE A 85 2.96 3.88 -14.81
N GLY A 86 1.62 3.86 -14.92
CA GLY A 86 0.81 2.66 -14.82
C GLY A 86 0.81 1.96 -13.46
N ARG A 87 1.36 2.60 -12.42
CA ARG A 87 1.43 2.13 -11.04
C ARG A 87 0.91 3.21 -10.10
N ARG A 88 0.26 2.79 -9.02
CA ARG A 88 -0.22 3.68 -7.96
C ARG A 88 -0.07 3.01 -6.61
N GLY A 89 0.23 3.79 -5.60
CA GLY A 89 0.28 3.33 -4.22
C GLY A 89 1.31 4.09 -3.40
N LEU A 90 0.86 4.67 -2.29
CA LEU A 90 1.65 5.56 -1.45
C LEU A 90 2.90 4.86 -0.88
N SER A 91 2.75 3.66 -0.30
CA SER A 91 3.89 2.94 0.29
C SER A 91 4.96 2.63 -0.76
N SER A 92 4.57 2.11 -1.94
CA SER A 92 5.52 1.82 -3.01
C SER A 92 6.15 3.10 -3.59
N ALA A 93 5.43 4.24 -3.61
CA ALA A 93 5.98 5.53 -4.00
C ALA A 93 7.06 5.99 -3.02
N CYS A 94 6.80 5.88 -1.70
CA CYS A 94 7.79 6.20 -0.69
C CYS A 94 9.05 5.34 -0.84
N VAL A 95 8.91 4.02 -1.01
CA VAL A 95 10.05 3.10 -1.20
C VAL A 95 10.88 3.49 -2.43
N GLU A 96 10.25 3.74 -3.57
CA GLU A 96 10.94 4.16 -4.79
C GLU A 96 11.63 5.52 -4.62
N GLY A 97 11.02 6.47 -3.94
CA GLY A 97 11.62 7.75 -3.61
C GLY A 97 12.85 7.62 -2.72
N ILE A 98 12.78 6.79 -1.66
CA ILE A 98 13.92 6.52 -0.78
C ILE A 98 15.07 5.87 -1.54
N LEU A 99 14.78 4.93 -2.42
CA LEU A 99 15.80 4.27 -3.23
C LEU A 99 16.39 5.18 -4.32
N ALA A 100 15.71 6.24 -4.72
CA ALA A 100 16.17 7.20 -5.72
C ALA A 100 17.17 8.24 -5.18
N THR A 101 17.38 8.29 -3.86
CA THR A 101 18.34 9.20 -3.20
C THR A 101 19.48 8.44 -2.54
N ALA A 102 20.61 9.12 -2.29
CA ALA A 102 21.73 8.59 -1.51
C ALA A 102 21.86 9.25 -0.12
N ALA A 103 20.94 10.15 0.25
CA ALA A 103 21.00 10.86 1.53
C ALA A 103 20.99 9.86 2.72
N PRO A 104 21.81 10.09 3.76
CA PRO A 104 21.88 9.20 4.92
C PRO A 104 20.63 9.22 5.80
N VAL A 105 19.87 10.31 5.73
CA VAL A 105 18.61 10.50 6.44
C VAL A 105 17.50 10.79 5.43
N VAL A 106 16.34 10.20 5.62
CA VAL A 106 15.20 10.35 4.73
C VAL A 106 13.96 10.71 5.54
N ALA A 107 13.26 11.77 5.14
CA ALA A 107 11.94 12.13 5.65
C ALA A 107 10.86 11.71 4.65
N ILE A 108 9.72 11.26 5.15
CA ILE A 108 8.49 11.08 4.37
C ILE A 108 7.49 12.12 4.82
N MET A 109 6.77 12.71 3.87
CA MET A 109 5.81 13.77 4.11
C MET A 109 4.76 13.81 3.00
N ASP A 110 3.49 14.02 3.35
CA ASP A 110 2.43 14.17 2.35
C ASP A 110 2.51 15.53 1.64
N GLY A 111 2.12 15.56 0.37
CA GLY A 111 2.19 16.77 -0.48
C GLY A 111 1.00 17.73 -0.33
N ASP A 112 0.08 17.50 0.62
CA ASP A 112 -1.20 18.23 0.74
C ASP A 112 -1.18 19.41 1.73
N MET A 113 0.01 19.81 2.20
CA MET A 113 0.26 20.94 3.13
C MET A 113 -0.41 20.79 4.51
N GLN A 114 -0.83 19.57 4.90
CA GLN A 114 -1.42 19.33 6.21
C GLN A 114 -0.38 19.15 7.32
N HIS A 115 0.83 18.70 6.97
CA HIS A 115 1.94 18.60 7.91
C HIS A 115 2.59 19.95 8.17
N ASP A 116 3.21 20.09 9.35
CA ASP A 116 3.98 21.28 9.68
C ASP A 116 5.44 21.08 9.24
N GLU A 117 5.81 21.74 8.16
CA GLU A 117 7.16 21.66 7.59
C GLU A 117 8.22 22.18 8.58
N GLY A 118 7.84 23.09 9.48
CA GLY A 118 8.72 23.59 10.53
C GLY A 118 9.24 22.52 11.49
N ALA A 119 8.49 21.43 11.65
CA ALA A 119 8.93 20.29 12.45
C ALA A 119 10.10 19.52 11.85
N LEU A 120 10.36 19.63 10.53
CA LEU A 120 11.49 18.98 9.85
C LEU A 120 12.84 19.32 10.49
N ALA A 121 13.04 20.59 10.90
CA ALA A 121 14.28 21.01 11.55
C ALA A 121 14.50 20.28 12.88
N SER A 122 13.48 20.24 13.75
CA SER A 122 13.53 19.57 15.04
C SER A 122 13.71 18.05 14.89
N MET A 123 13.03 17.43 13.90
CA MET A 123 13.20 16.01 13.59
C MET A 123 14.62 15.71 13.11
N TYR A 124 15.18 16.57 12.26
CA TYR A 124 16.54 16.39 11.75
C TYR A 124 17.59 16.56 12.86
N GLU A 125 17.44 17.57 13.70
CA GLU A 125 18.31 17.75 14.88
C GLU A 125 18.27 16.53 15.79
N ARG A 126 17.11 15.92 15.97
CA ARG A 126 16.97 14.75 16.84
C ARG A 126 17.63 13.49 16.25
N ILE A 127 17.45 13.24 14.95
CA ILE A 127 17.99 12.02 14.32
C ILE A 127 19.50 12.10 14.09
N ARG A 128 20.05 13.29 13.82
CA ARG A 128 21.48 13.46 13.57
C ARG A 128 22.38 13.24 14.79
N GLN A 129 21.79 13.16 16.01
CA GLN A 129 22.51 12.81 17.22
C GLN A 129 23.04 11.36 17.21
N GLY A 130 22.52 10.52 16.30
CA GLY A 130 23.05 9.17 16.03
C GLY A 130 22.55 8.08 16.98
N ASP A 131 21.78 8.41 18.00
CA ASP A 131 21.20 7.47 18.96
C ASP A 131 19.79 7.00 18.59
N ILE A 132 19.18 7.59 17.54
CA ILE A 132 17.80 7.33 17.06
C ILE A 132 17.85 6.81 15.63
N ASP A 133 17.00 5.80 15.35
CA ASP A 133 16.83 5.22 14.02
C ASP A 133 15.65 5.87 13.27
N LEU A 134 14.61 6.28 14.02
CA LEU A 134 13.34 6.76 13.51
C LEU A 134 12.80 7.90 14.37
N VAL A 135 12.45 9.03 13.75
CA VAL A 135 11.72 10.12 14.40
C VAL A 135 10.33 10.20 13.77
N VAL A 136 9.29 10.11 14.57
CA VAL A 136 7.89 10.18 14.16
C VAL A 136 7.32 11.54 14.51
N GLY A 137 6.71 12.22 13.53
CA GLY A 137 5.87 13.37 13.80
C GLY A 137 4.59 12.89 14.48
N SER A 138 4.40 13.24 15.75
CA SER A 138 3.18 12.91 16.49
C SER A 138 2.24 14.11 16.49
N ARG A 139 0.96 13.85 16.16
CA ARG A 139 -0.07 14.89 16.18
C ARG A 139 -0.40 15.24 17.62
N ASP A 140 -0.38 16.50 17.92
CA ASP A 140 -0.90 17.01 19.20
C ASP A 140 -2.43 16.91 19.19
N LEU A 141 -2.96 15.80 19.75
CA LEU A 141 -4.39 15.54 19.81
C LEU A 141 -5.14 16.45 20.81
N GLU A 142 -4.42 17.15 21.71
CA GLU A 142 -5.01 18.09 22.66
C GLU A 142 -5.22 19.48 22.01
N ALA A 143 -4.44 19.81 20.99
CA ALA A 143 -4.52 21.07 20.27
C ALA A 143 -5.53 21.06 19.10
N ASP A 144 -6.05 19.90 18.69
CA ASP A 144 -6.98 19.80 17.56
C ASP A 144 -8.39 19.40 18.00
N PRO A 145 -9.33 20.38 18.16
CA PRO A 145 -10.71 20.11 18.51
C PRO A 145 -11.55 19.60 17.31
N MET A 146 -11.01 18.84 16.38
CA MET A 146 -11.80 18.18 15.35
C MET A 146 -12.67 17.05 15.93
N GLY A 147 -13.59 17.43 16.80
CA GLY A 147 -14.62 16.61 17.42
C GLY A 147 -15.73 16.14 16.48
N ALA A 148 -15.44 15.71 15.26
CA ALA A 148 -16.44 15.25 14.30
C ALA A 148 -16.30 13.76 13.91
N TYR A 149 -15.49 12.99 14.61
CA TYR A 149 -15.43 11.54 14.35
C TYR A 149 -16.56 10.81 15.08
N SER A 150 -17.40 10.07 14.35
CA SER A 150 -18.42 9.23 14.97
C SER A 150 -17.76 8.23 15.95
N ARG A 151 -18.42 7.94 17.08
CA ARG A 151 -17.91 6.99 18.10
C ARG A 151 -17.47 5.65 17.51
N ARG A 152 -18.16 5.18 16.46
CA ARG A 152 -17.79 3.94 15.73
C ARG A 152 -16.43 4.05 15.03
N ARG A 153 -16.11 5.21 14.46
CA ARG A 153 -14.84 5.45 13.77
C ARG A 153 -13.68 5.52 14.76
N LEU A 154 -13.90 6.12 15.93
CA LEU A 154 -12.93 6.15 17.04
C LEU A 154 -12.65 4.74 17.57
N MET A 155 -13.69 3.90 17.79
CA MET A 155 -13.52 2.51 18.22
C MET A 155 -12.75 1.67 17.19
N LEU A 156 -13.07 1.79 15.91
CA LEU A 156 -12.36 1.08 14.84
C LEU A 156 -10.89 1.52 14.76
N SER A 157 -10.63 2.81 14.89
CA SER A 157 -9.26 3.36 14.94
C SER A 157 -8.48 2.81 16.15
N GLN A 158 -9.08 2.78 17.34
CA GLN A 158 -8.43 2.25 18.54
C GLN A 158 -8.14 0.74 18.44
N VAL A 159 -9.07 -0.05 17.88
CA VAL A 159 -8.82 -1.47 17.63
C VAL A 159 -7.71 -1.67 16.62
N ALA A 160 -7.71 -0.89 15.53
CA ALA A 160 -6.67 -0.91 14.51
C ALA A 160 -5.30 -0.56 15.11
N THR A 161 -5.19 0.49 15.91
CA THR A 161 -3.95 0.90 16.60
C THR A 161 -3.48 -0.18 17.58
N ARG A 162 -4.39 -0.80 18.35
CA ARG A 162 -4.03 -1.90 19.27
C ARG A 162 -3.51 -3.14 18.54
N LEU A 163 -4.10 -3.49 17.39
CA LEU A 163 -3.61 -4.59 16.56
C LEU A 163 -2.24 -4.27 15.96
N ALA A 164 -2.06 -3.05 15.44
CA ALA A 164 -0.77 -2.57 14.95
C ALA A 164 0.31 -2.64 16.03
N ALA A 165 0.00 -2.17 17.24
CA ALA A 165 0.93 -2.17 18.37
C ALA A 165 1.44 -3.58 18.77
N ARG A 166 0.68 -4.65 18.46
CA ARG A 166 1.15 -6.03 18.66
C ARG A 166 2.11 -6.54 17.60
N LEU A 167 2.08 -5.93 16.42
CA LEU A 167 2.96 -6.30 15.29
C LEU A 167 4.26 -5.51 15.31
N VAL A 168 4.27 -4.35 15.94
CA VAL A 168 5.43 -3.47 16.04
C VAL A 168 6.20 -3.80 17.32
N ARG A 169 7.51 -4.06 17.18
CA ARG A 169 8.38 -4.42 18.30
C ARG A 169 8.70 -3.25 19.24
N THR A 170 8.47 -2.03 18.78
CA THR A 170 8.73 -0.81 19.58
C THR A 170 7.43 0.02 19.66
N PRO A 171 6.95 0.38 20.84
CA PRO A 171 5.76 1.20 21.00
C PRO A 171 5.97 2.60 20.39
N MET A 172 4.95 3.11 19.70
CA MET A 172 4.87 4.48 19.19
C MET A 172 3.44 4.99 19.30
N SER A 173 3.26 6.29 19.47
CA SER A 173 1.94 6.90 19.67
C SER A 173 1.07 6.86 18.41
N ASP A 174 1.66 7.14 17.22
CA ASP A 174 0.98 7.10 15.93
C ASP A 174 1.72 6.22 14.90
N PRO A 175 1.52 4.88 14.91
CA PRO A 175 2.14 3.98 13.93
C PRO A 175 1.60 4.19 12.50
N MET A 176 0.61 5.07 12.36
CA MET A 176 -0.06 5.36 11.09
C MET A 176 0.32 6.73 10.52
N SER A 177 1.25 7.44 11.16
CA SER A 177 1.71 8.75 10.71
C SER A 177 2.29 8.69 9.29
N GLY A 178 1.90 9.64 8.43
CA GLY A 178 2.51 9.88 7.12
C GLY A 178 3.71 10.82 7.20
N PHE A 179 4.07 11.29 8.40
CA PHE A 179 5.16 12.24 8.62
C PHE A 179 6.18 11.66 9.59
N PHE A 180 7.33 11.24 9.06
CA PHE A 180 8.40 10.66 9.86
C PHE A 180 9.76 10.81 9.15
N MET A 181 10.83 10.64 9.91
CA MET A 181 12.21 10.69 9.43
C MET A 181 12.95 9.44 9.89
N ILE A 182 13.71 8.80 8.99
CA ILE A 182 14.40 7.53 9.25
C ILE A 182 15.82 7.57 8.73
N THR A 183 16.74 6.91 9.42
CA THR A 183 18.08 6.69 8.89
C THR A 183 18.02 5.69 7.72
N ARG A 184 18.85 5.93 6.71
CA ARG A 184 18.95 5.00 5.57
C ARG A 184 19.29 3.58 6.00
N GLU A 185 20.17 3.42 7.00
CA GLU A 185 20.55 2.11 7.52
C GLU A 185 19.34 1.35 8.07
N ALA A 186 18.52 1.99 8.90
CA ALA A 186 17.32 1.37 9.47
C ALA A 186 16.29 1.01 8.39
N PHE A 187 16.09 1.90 7.40
CA PHE A 187 15.23 1.61 6.26
C PHE A 187 15.72 0.41 5.44
N MET A 188 17.00 0.40 5.07
CA MET A 188 17.59 -0.69 4.27
C MET A 188 17.54 -2.04 5.01
N GLY A 189 17.67 -2.03 6.34
CA GLY A 189 17.48 -3.23 7.16
C GLY A 189 16.06 -3.79 7.11
N SER A 190 15.04 -2.93 6.94
CA SER A 190 13.63 -3.34 6.85
C SER A 190 13.19 -3.70 5.41
N LEU A 191 13.94 -3.25 4.41
CA LEU A 191 13.55 -3.32 2.98
C LEU A 191 13.22 -4.73 2.47
N PRO A 192 13.99 -5.80 2.82
CA PRO A 192 13.71 -7.17 2.33
C PRO A 192 12.33 -7.70 2.70
N ASP A 193 11.81 -7.28 3.86
CA ASP A 193 10.56 -7.78 4.44
C ASP A 193 9.39 -6.79 4.29
N LEU A 194 9.59 -5.69 3.54
CA LEU A 194 8.51 -4.73 3.26
C LEU A 194 7.45 -5.34 2.34
N SER A 195 6.19 -5.20 2.71
CA SER A 195 5.07 -5.58 1.83
C SER A 195 4.91 -4.59 0.68
N SER A 196 5.29 -3.33 0.89
CA SER A 196 5.11 -2.20 -0.06
C SER A 196 3.66 -2.05 -0.54
N VAL A 197 2.70 -2.60 0.18
CA VAL A 197 1.25 -2.59 -0.11
C VAL A 197 0.55 -1.59 0.78
N GLY A 198 -0.45 -0.89 0.24
CA GLY A 198 -1.26 0.07 1.00
C GLY A 198 -0.59 1.45 1.15
N PHE A 199 -1.00 2.19 2.20
CA PHE A 199 -0.56 3.58 2.43
C PHE A 199 -0.02 3.80 3.86
N LYS A 200 0.34 2.73 4.60
CA LYS A 200 0.88 2.80 5.97
C LYS A 200 2.33 2.35 6.00
N ILE A 201 3.17 3.09 5.27
CA ILE A 201 4.59 2.77 5.11
C ILE A 201 5.36 2.75 6.45
N LEU A 202 5.04 3.65 7.39
CA LEU A 202 5.68 3.68 8.70
C LEU A 202 5.45 2.38 9.48
N LEU A 203 4.18 1.90 9.52
CA LEU A 203 3.84 0.64 10.16
C LEU A 203 4.53 -0.54 9.47
N ASP A 204 4.58 -0.55 8.14
CA ASP A 204 5.24 -1.58 7.35
C ASP A 204 6.74 -1.65 7.68
N ILE A 205 7.45 -0.51 7.71
CA ILE A 205 8.86 -0.42 8.11
C ILE A 205 9.08 -0.91 9.54
N ALA A 206 8.29 -0.43 10.49
CA ALA A 206 8.45 -0.77 11.90
C ALA A 206 8.18 -2.27 12.18
N ALA A 207 7.21 -2.87 11.47
CA ALA A 207 6.91 -4.29 11.58
C ALA A 207 7.91 -5.19 10.84
N SER A 208 8.58 -4.67 9.80
CA SER A 208 9.59 -5.39 8.99
C SER A 208 11.00 -5.28 9.55
N SER A 209 11.22 -4.41 10.54
CA SER A 209 12.56 -4.20 11.07
C SER A 209 13.10 -5.48 11.74
N PRO A 210 14.32 -5.92 11.40
CA PRO A 210 14.93 -7.12 12.00
C PRO A 210 15.22 -6.95 13.50
N ARG A 211 15.35 -5.70 13.98
CA ARG A 211 15.56 -5.33 15.38
C ARG A 211 14.57 -4.25 15.82
N PRO A 212 14.32 -4.09 17.13
CA PRO A 212 13.57 -2.95 17.63
C PRO A 212 14.24 -1.63 17.18
N LEU A 213 13.47 -0.71 16.60
CA LEU A 213 13.94 0.61 16.22
C LEU A 213 14.04 1.51 17.45
N ARG A 214 15.07 2.33 17.53
CA ARG A 214 15.19 3.40 18.52
C ARG A 214 14.38 4.59 18.00
N ILE A 215 13.26 4.86 18.67
CA ILE A 215 12.25 5.82 18.20
C ILE A 215 12.25 7.06 19.10
N ALA A 216 12.13 8.24 18.47
CA ALA A 216 11.75 9.48 19.13
C ALA A 216 10.49 10.03 18.47
N GLU A 217 9.75 10.85 19.20
CA GLU A 217 8.55 11.53 18.70
C GLU A 217 8.74 13.04 18.83
N VAL A 218 8.34 13.76 17.80
CA VAL A 218 8.33 15.22 17.77
C VAL A 218 6.89 15.69 17.54
N PRO A 219 6.31 16.42 18.49
CA PRO A 219 4.95 16.94 18.33
C PRO A 219 4.90 18.01 17.25
N TYR A 220 3.84 17.98 16.44
CA TYR A 220 3.56 19.00 15.44
C TYR A 220 2.07 19.32 15.33
N SER A 221 1.76 20.51 14.84
CA SER A 221 0.38 20.96 14.59
C SER A 221 -0.09 20.45 13.24
N PHE A 222 -1.14 19.61 13.23
CA PHE A 222 -1.76 19.13 11.99
C PHE A 222 -2.73 20.19 11.46
N ARG A 223 -2.49 20.67 10.23
CA ARG A 223 -3.28 21.73 9.62
C ARG A 223 -4.50 21.18 8.88
N SER A 224 -5.55 22.00 8.76
CA SER A 224 -6.66 21.68 7.85
C SER A 224 -6.18 21.73 6.40
N ARG A 225 -6.64 20.78 5.57
CA ARG A 225 -6.30 20.73 4.15
C ARG A 225 -6.75 22.03 3.45
N GLN A 226 -5.84 22.66 2.72
CA GLN A 226 -6.12 23.89 1.99
C GLN A 226 -6.80 23.60 0.64
N HIS A 227 -6.40 22.53 -0.04
CA HIS A 227 -6.91 22.12 -1.35
C HIS A 227 -7.04 20.59 -1.46
N GLY A 228 -8.04 20.11 -2.23
CA GLY A 228 -8.25 18.68 -2.49
C GLY A 228 -9.36 18.03 -1.65
N THR A 229 -9.75 16.80 -2.00
CA THR A 229 -10.77 15.99 -1.32
C THR A 229 -10.13 14.84 -0.53
N SER A 230 -10.69 14.54 0.65
CA SER A 230 -10.22 13.39 1.46
C SER A 230 -10.47 12.08 0.70
N LYS A 231 -9.40 11.31 0.49
CA LYS A 231 -9.45 9.97 -0.15
C LYS A 231 -9.68 8.84 0.86
N LEU A 232 -10.12 9.17 2.10
CA LEU A 232 -10.44 8.20 3.14
C LEU A 232 -11.73 7.45 2.79
N ASP A 233 -11.56 6.37 2.04
CA ASP A 233 -12.62 5.47 1.60
C ASP A 233 -12.61 4.17 2.43
N SER A 234 -13.71 3.41 2.40
CA SER A 234 -13.80 2.05 2.97
C SER A 234 -12.68 1.11 2.48
N LEU A 235 -12.11 1.41 1.31
CA LEU A 235 -10.94 0.74 0.73
C LEU A 235 -9.66 0.91 1.58
N VAL A 236 -9.52 2.02 2.29
CA VAL A 236 -8.41 2.31 3.19
C VAL A 236 -8.37 1.32 4.36
N LEU A 237 -9.54 1.03 4.94
CA LEU A 237 -9.66 0.02 6.00
C LEU A 237 -9.33 -1.38 5.49
N TRP A 238 -9.71 -1.69 4.26
CA TRP A 238 -9.39 -2.97 3.64
C TRP A 238 -7.88 -3.14 3.39
N GLU A 239 -7.21 -2.13 2.83
CA GLU A 239 -5.75 -2.16 2.64
C GLU A 239 -5.00 -2.27 3.97
N TYR A 240 -5.51 -1.61 5.01
CA TYR A 240 -4.96 -1.73 6.35
C TYR A 240 -5.13 -3.16 6.91
N ALA A 241 -6.30 -3.75 6.75
CA ALA A 241 -6.53 -5.15 7.14
C ALA A 241 -5.59 -6.11 6.36
N GLN A 242 -5.38 -5.87 5.07
CA GLN A 242 -4.43 -6.63 4.27
C GLN A 242 -2.99 -6.52 4.78
N LEU A 243 -2.54 -5.31 5.14
CA LEU A 243 -1.20 -5.11 5.73
C LEU A 243 -1.06 -5.85 7.06
N LEU A 244 -2.05 -5.78 7.95
CA LEU A 244 -2.04 -6.52 9.21
C LEU A 244 -2.00 -8.03 9.00
N LEU A 245 -2.78 -8.54 8.05
CA LEU A 245 -2.79 -9.96 7.69
C LEU A 245 -1.46 -10.40 7.07
N ASP A 246 -0.86 -9.57 6.24
CA ASP A 246 0.45 -9.82 5.65
C ASP A 246 1.53 -9.93 6.73
N LYS A 247 1.56 -8.99 7.67
CA LYS A 247 2.54 -9.03 8.76
C LYS A 247 2.30 -10.14 9.77
N ALA A 248 1.04 -10.55 10.00
CA ALA A 248 0.72 -11.63 10.91
C ALA A 248 0.95 -13.03 10.31
N PHE A 249 0.67 -13.21 9.03
CA PHE A 249 0.59 -14.52 8.38
C PHE A 249 1.34 -14.60 7.05
N GLY A 250 1.86 -13.48 6.51
CA GLY A 250 2.43 -13.40 5.17
C GLY A 250 3.64 -14.31 4.93
N HIS A 251 4.34 -14.69 6.01
CA HIS A 251 5.42 -15.68 5.99
C HIS A 251 4.92 -17.11 5.72
N ILE A 252 3.63 -17.40 5.91
CA ILE A 252 2.99 -18.70 5.67
C ILE A 252 2.09 -18.65 4.44
N VAL A 253 1.29 -17.56 4.31
CA VAL A 253 0.24 -17.45 3.29
C VAL A 253 0.21 -16.01 2.74
N PRO A 254 0.30 -15.81 1.42
CA PRO A 254 0.23 -14.47 0.83
C PRO A 254 -1.06 -13.73 1.23
N ALA A 255 -0.96 -12.46 1.60
CA ALA A 255 -2.13 -11.63 1.99
C ALA A 255 -3.21 -11.60 0.89
N ARG A 256 -2.81 -11.65 -0.39
CA ARG A 256 -3.75 -11.76 -1.51
C ARG A 256 -4.58 -13.05 -1.48
N PHE A 257 -3.99 -14.17 -1.04
CA PHE A 257 -4.72 -15.42 -0.88
C PHE A 257 -5.77 -15.31 0.22
N ILE A 258 -5.40 -14.73 1.36
CA ILE A 258 -6.36 -14.52 2.47
C ILE A 258 -7.51 -13.62 2.02
N SER A 259 -7.23 -12.53 1.31
CA SER A 259 -8.24 -11.65 0.72
C SER A 259 -9.14 -12.40 -0.26
N PHE A 260 -8.56 -13.25 -1.10
CA PHE A 260 -9.31 -14.07 -2.06
C PHE A 260 -10.25 -15.05 -1.36
N VAL A 261 -9.79 -15.70 -0.29
CA VAL A 261 -10.62 -16.61 0.55
C VAL A 261 -11.76 -15.83 1.21
N PHE A 262 -11.49 -14.66 1.75
CA PHE A 262 -12.51 -13.81 2.36
C PHE A 262 -13.60 -13.40 1.36
N VAL A 263 -13.20 -12.94 0.17
CA VAL A 263 -14.14 -12.65 -0.92
C VAL A 263 -14.93 -13.89 -1.32
N GLY A 264 -14.27 -15.07 -1.40
CA GLY A 264 -14.95 -16.34 -1.64
C GLY A 264 -16.04 -16.65 -0.60
N GLY A 265 -15.78 -16.35 0.67
CA GLY A 265 -16.75 -16.48 1.76
C GLY A 265 -17.99 -15.58 1.57
N THR A 266 -17.80 -14.32 1.11
CA THR A 266 -18.94 -13.44 0.79
C THR A 266 -19.79 -14.00 -0.36
N GLY A 267 -19.16 -14.65 -1.34
CA GLY A 267 -19.86 -15.32 -2.44
C GLY A 267 -20.79 -16.43 -1.98
N LEU A 268 -20.44 -17.14 -0.91
CA LEU A 268 -21.32 -18.12 -0.31
C LEU A 268 -22.63 -17.49 0.21
N ALA A 269 -22.53 -16.33 0.86
CA ALA A 269 -23.72 -15.60 1.33
C ALA A 269 -24.59 -15.12 0.13
N VAL A 270 -23.96 -14.61 -0.93
CA VAL A 270 -24.64 -14.22 -2.16
C VAL A 270 -25.35 -15.43 -2.79
N HIS A 271 -24.67 -16.58 -2.87
CA HIS A 271 -25.23 -17.81 -3.42
C HIS A 271 -26.51 -18.22 -2.68
N PHE A 272 -26.47 -18.31 -1.35
CA PHE A 272 -27.65 -18.71 -0.56
C PHE A 272 -28.77 -17.67 -0.64
N ALA A 273 -28.48 -16.38 -0.67
CA ALA A 273 -29.48 -15.33 -0.80
C ALA A 273 -30.21 -15.43 -2.16
N VAL A 274 -29.47 -15.58 -3.25
CA VAL A 274 -30.04 -15.71 -4.60
C VAL A 274 -30.81 -17.02 -4.75
N LEU A 275 -30.25 -18.14 -4.25
CA LEU A 275 -30.93 -19.43 -4.27
C LEU A 275 -32.25 -19.39 -3.51
N ALA A 276 -32.27 -18.81 -2.31
CA ALA A 276 -33.49 -18.68 -1.51
C ALA A 276 -34.53 -17.80 -2.22
N MET A 277 -34.10 -16.71 -2.83
CA MET A 277 -34.99 -15.81 -3.58
C MET A 277 -35.61 -16.53 -4.79
N LEU A 278 -34.79 -17.17 -5.63
CA LEU A 278 -35.30 -17.82 -6.84
C LEU A 278 -36.14 -19.07 -6.55
N PHE A 279 -35.64 -19.92 -5.63
CA PHE A 279 -36.30 -21.21 -5.35
C PHE A 279 -37.54 -21.05 -4.45
N LYS A 280 -37.41 -20.28 -3.34
CA LYS A 280 -38.51 -20.15 -2.36
C LYS A 280 -39.50 -19.04 -2.69
N ALA A 281 -39.02 -17.85 -3.15
CA ALA A 281 -39.91 -16.71 -3.38
C ALA A 281 -40.51 -16.71 -4.81
N LEU A 282 -39.71 -17.13 -5.81
CA LEU A 282 -40.16 -17.12 -7.22
C LEU A 282 -40.55 -18.52 -7.75
N SER A 283 -40.48 -19.56 -6.87
CA SER A 283 -40.84 -20.95 -7.20
C SER A 283 -40.17 -21.50 -8.48
N ALA A 284 -38.95 -21.02 -8.77
CA ALA A 284 -38.15 -21.51 -9.90
C ALA A 284 -37.72 -22.97 -9.70
N PRO A 285 -37.59 -23.79 -10.76
CA PRO A 285 -37.03 -25.14 -10.64
C PRO A 285 -35.65 -25.10 -9.94
N PHE A 286 -35.40 -26.03 -9.01
CA PHE A 286 -34.16 -26.02 -8.20
C PHE A 286 -32.88 -25.97 -9.03
N TRP A 287 -32.81 -26.74 -10.12
CA TRP A 287 -31.62 -26.75 -10.98
C TRP A 287 -31.35 -25.37 -11.63
N ALA A 288 -32.41 -24.63 -12.02
CA ALA A 288 -32.30 -23.32 -12.61
C ALA A 288 -31.89 -22.28 -11.54
N ALA A 289 -32.54 -22.32 -10.36
CA ALA A 289 -32.19 -21.47 -9.22
C ALA A 289 -30.75 -21.69 -8.76
N GLN A 290 -30.31 -22.95 -8.68
CA GLN A 290 -28.95 -23.33 -8.30
C GLN A 290 -27.89 -22.82 -9.31
N THR A 291 -28.15 -23.01 -10.60
CA THR A 291 -27.25 -22.55 -11.68
C THR A 291 -27.13 -21.04 -11.66
N ALA A 292 -28.26 -20.32 -11.58
CA ALA A 292 -28.26 -18.86 -11.52
C ALA A 292 -27.54 -18.34 -10.25
N ALA A 293 -27.82 -18.93 -9.09
CA ALA A 293 -27.16 -18.57 -7.84
C ALA A 293 -25.64 -18.76 -7.92
N THR A 294 -25.17 -19.84 -8.53
CA THR A 294 -23.73 -20.10 -8.73
C THR A 294 -23.10 -19.06 -9.65
N LEU A 295 -23.70 -18.77 -10.78
CA LEU A 295 -23.18 -17.78 -11.73
C LEU A 295 -23.16 -16.36 -11.15
N ILE A 296 -24.18 -15.98 -10.39
CA ILE A 296 -24.24 -14.67 -9.73
C ILE A 296 -23.19 -14.60 -8.62
N ALA A 297 -23.02 -15.63 -7.81
CA ALA A 297 -22.02 -15.67 -6.75
C ALA A 297 -20.58 -15.61 -7.30
N THR A 298 -20.26 -16.40 -8.34
CA THR A 298 -18.94 -16.37 -8.97
C THR A 298 -18.68 -15.03 -9.66
N SER A 299 -19.68 -14.43 -10.28
CA SER A 299 -19.58 -13.09 -10.87
C SER A 299 -19.35 -12.03 -9.79
N SER A 300 -20.06 -12.07 -8.66
CA SER A 300 -19.83 -11.20 -7.52
C SER A 300 -18.40 -11.34 -7.00
N ASN A 301 -17.91 -12.56 -6.84
CA ASN A 301 -16.55 -12.84 -6.41
C ASN A 301 -15.51 -12.27 -7.39
N PHE A 302 -15.74 -12.36 -8.70
CA PHE A 302 -14.88 -11.76 -9.70
C PHE A 302 -14.80 -10.23 -9.52
N PHE A 303 -15.95 -9.54 -9.43
CA PHE A 303 -15.96 -8.09 -9.28
C PHE A 303 -15.33 -7.63 -7.96
N LEU A 304 -15.61 -8.31 -6.86
CA LEU A 304 -15.00 -8.01 -5.55
C LEU A 304 -13.48 -8.26 -5.58
N ASN A 305 -13.01 -9.36 -6.14
CA ASN A 305 -11.59 -9.62 -6.29
C ASN A 305 -10.91 -8.58 -7.18
N ASN A 306 -11.54 -8.16 -8.28
CA ASN A 306 -11.02 -7.11 -9.17
C ASN A 306 -10.95 -5.74 -8.49
N MET A 307 -11.81 -5.47 -7.50
CA MET A 307 -11.83 -4.20 -6.76
C MET A 307 -10.94 -4.21 -5.53
N LEU A 308 -10.83 -5.34 -4.83
CA LEU A 308 -10.21 -5.46 -3.51
C LEU A 308 -8.87 -6.20 -3.58
N THR A 309 -8.87 -7.46 -4.07
CA THR A 309 -7.69 -8.33 -4.02
C THR A 309 -6.65 -7.96 -5.08
N TYR A 310 -7.11 -7.61 -6.31
CA TYR A 310 -6.26 -7.30 -7.47
C TYR A 310 -6.39 -5.83 -7.90
N ARG A 311 -6.53 -4.92 -6.94
CA ARG A 311 -6.71 -3.49 -7.19
C ARG A 311 -5.57 -2.86 -7.99
N ASP A 312 -4.34 -3.27 -7.73
CA ASP A 312 -3.13 -2.86 -8.44
C ASP A 312 -3.10 -3.35 -9.90
N GLN A 313 -3.83 -4.43 -10.19
CA GLN A 313 -3.95 -5.05 -11.53
C GLN A 313 -5.38 -4.99 -12.06
N ARG A 314 -6.17 -4.04 -11.58
CA ARG A 314 -7.60 -3.93 -11.88
C ARG A 314 -7.89 -3.92 -13.37
N LEU A 315 -8.70 -4.88 -13.80
CA LEU A 315 -9.16 -4.99 -15.18
C LEU A 315 -10.23 -3.95 -15.50
N LYS A 316 -10.18 -3.38 -16.71
CA LYS A 316 -11.14 -2.37 -17.21
C LYS A 316 -11.50 -2.64 -18.68
N GLY A 317 -12.63 -2.07 -19.13
CA GLY A 317 -13.06 -2.16 -20.52
C GLY A 317 -13.15 -3.60 -21.03
N ARG A 318 -12.62 -3.88 -22.23
CA ARG A 318 -12.65 -5.23 -22.85
C ARG A 318 -11.95 -6.29 -21.99
N GLN A 319 -10.89 -5.93 -21.27
CA GLN A 319 -10.17 -6.86 -20.40
C GLN A 319 -11.04 -7.31 -19.22
N LEU A 320 -11.96 -6.48 -18.72
CA LEU A 320 -12.89 -6.84 -17.67
C LEU A 320 -13.81 -7.99 -18.12
N LEU A 321 -14.35 -7.93 -19.33
CA LEU A 321 -15.21 -8.99 -19.88
C LEU A 321 -14.44 -10.30 -20.09
N ILE A 322 -13.23 -10.23 -20.68
CA ILE A 322 -12.38 -11.41 -20.86
C ILE A 322 -12.00 -12.02 -19.52
N GLY A 323 -11.63 -11.20 -18.55
CA GLY A 323 -11.30 -11.64 -17.20
C GLY A 323 -12.48 -12.31 -16.49
N TRP A 324 -13.69 -11.74 -16.63
CA TRP A 324 -14.92 -12.32 -16.08
C TRP A 324 -15.19 -13.73 -16.65
N ILE A 325 -15.09 -13.90 -17.98
CA ILE A 325 -15.26 -15.21 -18.63
C ILE A 325 -14.19 -16.19 -18.13
N THR A 326 -12.91 -15.79 -18.15
CA THR A 326 -11.79 -16.61 -17.71
C THR A 326 -11.95 -17.06 -16.26
N PHE A 327 -12.33 -16.14 -15.39
CA PHE A 327 -12.54 -16.43 -13.95
C PHE A 327 -13.66 -17.45 -13.74
N ASN A 328 -14.81 -17.28 -14.42
CA ASN A 328 -15.92 -18.23 -14.31
C ASN A 328 -15.56 -19.62 -14.86
N LEU A 329 -14.77 -19.70 -15.92
CA LEU A 329 -14.27 -20.99 -16.45
C LEU A 329 -13.31 -21.66 -15.45
N ILE A 330 -12.40 -20.91 -14.82
CA ILE A 330 -11.49 -21.42 -13.79
C ILE A 330 -12.28 -21.95 -12.59
N CYS A 331 -13.27 -21.19 -12.10
CA CYS A 331 -14.13 -21.62 -10.98
C CYS A 331 -14.94 -22.88 -11.34
N GLY A 332 -15.44 -22.98 -12.57
CA GLY A 332 -16.12 -24.16 -13.07
C GLY A 332 -15.22 -25.42 -13.08
N ALA A 333 -13.99 -25.29 -13.59
CA ALA A 333 -13.01 -26.37 -13.55
C ALA A 333 -12.65 -26.77 -12.10
N GLY A 334 -12.48 -25.78 -11.22
CA GLY A 334 -12.25 -26.01 -9.79
C GLY A 334 -13.40 -26.76 -9.11
N ALA A 335 -14.65 -26.45 -9.46
CA ALA A 335 -15.82 -27.16 -8.93
C ALA A 335 -15.86 -28.63 -9.33
N LEU A 336 -15.49 -28.94 -10.57
CA LEU A 336 -15.37 -30.35 -11.03
C LEU A 336 -14.25 -31.07 -10.25
N GLY A 337 -13.10 -30.41 -10.06
CA GLY A 337 -12.00 -30.92 -9.26
C GLY A 337 -12.40 -31.19 -7.81
N ASN A 338 -13.19 -30.30 -7.20
CA ASN A 338 -13.71 -30.47 -5.84
C ASN A 338 -14.52 -31.78 -5.70
N VAL A 339 -15.50 -31.96 -6.58
CA VAL A 339 -16.34 -33.17 -6.57
C VAL A 339 -15.49 -34.42 -6.74
N GLY A 340 -14.52 -34.42 -7.67
CA GLY A 340 -13.62 -35.54 -7.92
C GLY A 340 -12.77 -35.92 -6.69
N VAL A 341 -12.10 -34.91 -6.09
CA VAL A 341 -11.23 -35.15 -4.91
C VAL A 341 -12.03 -35.54 -3.68
N ALA A 342 -13.13 -34.83 -3.40
CA ALA A 342 -13.97 -35.14 -2.24
C ALA A 342 -14.55 -36.56 -2.33
N ASN A 343 -15.04 -36.93 -3.51
CA ASN A 343 -15.57 -38.27 -3.71
C ASN A 343 -14.50 -39.39 -3.58
N TRP A 344 -13.31 -39.14 -4.18
CA TRP A 344 -12.19 -40.07 -4.07
C TRP A 344 -11.74 -40.28 -2.61
N LEU A 345 -11.57 -39.19 -1.85
CA LEU A 345 -11.22 -39.27 -0.43
C LEU A 345 -12.30 -39.96 0.42
N PHE A 346 -13.55 -39.67 0.13
CA PHE A 346 -14.67 -40.31 0.85
C PHE A 346 -14.73 -41.79 0.64
N GLN A 347 -14.51 -42.29 -0.59
CA GLN A 347 -14.48 -43.69 -0.91
C GLN A 347 -13.34 -44.46 -0.21
N HIS A 348 -12.19 -43.77 0.08
CA HIS A 348 -11.03 -44.43 0.70
C HIS A 348 -11.00 -44.32 2.22
N HIS A 349 -11.60 -43.26 2.82
CA HIS A 349 -11.45 -42.97 4.24
C HIS A 349 -12.77 -42.82 5.02
N ASN A 350 -13.92 -42.81 4.36
CA ASN A 350 -15.28 -42.69 4.95
C ASN A 350 -15.52 -41.44 5.84
N PHE A 351 -14.61 -40.47 5.88
CA PHE A 351 -14.76 -39.21 6.66
C PHE A 351 -15.31 -38.10 5.79
N TRP A 352 -16.64 -37.99 5.70
CA TRP A 352 -17.29 -37.03 4.79
C TRP A 352 -16.88 -35.56 5.04
N VAL A 353 -16.70 -35.16 6.31
CA VAL A 353 -16.28 -33.78 6.66
C VAL A 353 -14.87 -33.49 6.15
N VAL A 354 -13.93 -34.40 6.39
CA VAL A 354 -12.54 -34.25 5.96
C VAL A 354 -12.46 -34.22 4.43
N SER A 355 -13.19 -35.11 3.75
CA SER A 355 -13.26 -35.18 2.29
C SER A 355 -13.82 -33.87 1.69
N ALA A 356 -14.88 -33.32 2.27
CA ALA A 356 -15.48 -32.06 1.84
C ALA A 356 -14.50 -30.88 2.05
N LEU A 357 -13.86 -30.77 3.22
CA LEU A 357 -12.89 -29.71 3.52
C LEU A 357 -11.66 -29.79 2.61
N ALA A 358 -11.16 -30.98 2.31
CA ALA A 358 -10.05 -31.18 1.39
C ALA A 358 -10.42 -30.71 -0.03
N GLY A 359 -11.60 -31.08 -0.51
CA GLY A 359 -12.11 -30.60 -1.81
C GLY A 359 -12.21 -29.07 -1.88
N ILE A 360 -12.75 -28.42 -0.83
CA ILE A 360 -12.83 -26.96 -0.74
C ILE A 360 -11.43 -26.34 -0.73
N ALA A 361 -10.50 -26.85 0.05
CA ALA A 361 -9.14 -26.33 0.14
C ALA A 361 -8.42 -26.39 -1.22
N ILE A 362 -8.46 -27.53 -1.89
CA ILE A 362 -7.83 -27.73 -3.21
C ILE A 362 -8.46 -26.79 -4.24
N THR A 363 -9.79 -26.68 -4.26
CA THR A 363 -10.50 -25.79 -5.18
C THR A 363 -10.15 -24.33 -4.93
N THR A 364 -10.03 -23.92 -3.68
CA THR A 364 -9.67 -22.55 -3.32
C THR A 364 -8.25 -22.21 -3.79
N VAL A 365 -7.30 -23.11 -3.55
CA VAL A 365 -5.91 -22.95 -4.03
C VAL A 365 -5.87 -22.92 -5.56
N TRP A 366 -6.59 -23.82 -6.23
CA TRP A 366 -6.70 -23.85 -7.69
C TRP A 366 -7.27 -22.53 -8.23
N ASN A 367 -8.41 -22.09 -7.71
CA ASN A 367 -9.07 -20.87 -8.17
C ASN A 367 -8.16 -19.65 -7.98
N TYR A 368 -7.48 -19.54 -6.84
CA TYR A 368 -6.52 -18.48 -6.58
C TYR A 368 -5.35 -18.52 -7.55
N ALA A 369 -4.66 -19.66 -7.65
CA ALA A 369 -3.46 -19.80 -8.48
C ALA A 369 -3.77 -19.53 -9.97
N MET A 370 -4.79 -20.20 -10.50
CA MET A 370 -5.19 -20.05 -11.91
C MET A 370 -5.70 -18.65 -12.22
N SER A 371 -6.49 -18.05 -11.32
CA SER A 371 -6.97 -16.68 -11.53
C SER A 371 -5.84 -15.67 -11.45
N SER A 372 -4.88 -15.85 -10.55
CA SER A 372 -3.70 -14.97 -10.45
C SER A 372 -2.87 -14.99 -11.74
N ILE A 373 -2.76 -16.13 -12.42
CA ILE A 373 -1.98 -16.29 -13.64
C ILE A 373 -2.78 -15.86 -14.88
N PHE A 374 -3.99 -16.38 -15.04
CA PHE A 374 -4.73 -16.28 -16.31
C PHE A 374 -5.73 -15.12 -16.35
N THR A 375 -6.26 -14.69 -15.20
CA THR A 375 -7.23 -13.59 -15.14
C THR A 375 -6.52 -12.26 -14.90
N TRP A 376 -5.63 -12.17 -13.91
CA TRP A 376 -4.95 -10.93 -13.52
C TRP A 376 -3.46 -10.88 -13.87
N GLY A 377 -2.81 -12.02 -14.16
CA GLY A 377 -1.36 -12.12 -14.41
C GLY A 377 -0.87 -11.60 -15.77
N ARG A 378 -1.72 -10.99 -16.60
CA ARG A 378 -1.29 -10.47 -17.90
C ARG A 378 -0.54 -9.14 -17.75
N PRO A 379 0.66 -9.01 -18.34
CA PRO A 379 1.33 -7.72 -18.41
C PRO A 379 0.41 -6.74 -19.14
N LYS A 380 0.23 -5.56 -18.57
CA LYS A 380 -0.41 -4.43 -19.25
C LYS A 380 0.48 -4.05 -20.44
N ARG A 381 0.03 -4.37 -21.66
CA ARG A 381 0.57 -3.76 -22.89
C ARG A 381 0.01 -2.36 -23.05
#